data_9ebaf199a9b1477524c16d5385946cb4
#
_entry.id   9ebaf199a9b1477524c16d5385946cb4
#
_cell.length_a   1.000
_cell.length_b   1.000
_cell.length_c   1.000
_cell.angle_alpha   90.00
_cell.angle_beta   90.00
_cell.angle_gamma   90.00
#
_symmetry.space_group_name_H-M   'P 1'
#
loop_
_entity.id
_entity.type
_entity.pdbx_description
1 polymer ?
#
loop_
_entity_poly.entity_id
_entity_poly.type
_entity_poly.pdbx_seq_one_letter_code
_entity_poly.pdbx_strand_id
1 'polypeptide(L)'
;MFSLDHSDCTVFVEHTYAMALSQSWDEFFWMLQRIRYRDGIIGVATRNHYTELDWNVANGWLVTDVSADLAGPDGPSYTMTVDRAAFLKTRFHTEADVPVETSRQPYVAKAQAAALAGQLREGDYVNVVSRLSDGKTMVTHVGLVVLGPDGERHFLHSSEPAVREETFASFIARAEARETRNLQAGKNGSTLLGFKFLRLNDDIVVPPMAPQPRPGHPM
;
A
#
# COMPACT_ATOMS: atom_id res chain seq x y z
N MET A 1 -10.23 15.46 -1.03
CA MET A 1 -10.60 15.68 -2.44
C MET A 1 -10.78 14.31 -3.07
N PHE A 2 -11.82 14.10 -3.84
CA PHE A 2 -12.15 12.86 -4.54
C PHE A 2 -12.08 13.12 -6.05
N SER A 3 -11.48 12.21 -6.82
CA SER A 3 -11.43 12.26 -8.27
C SER A 3 -11.50 10.83 -8.81
N LEU A 4 -12.30 10.61 -9.84
CA LEU A 4 -12.33 9.35 -10.61
C LEU A 4 -11.39 9.42 -11.82
N ASP A 5 -10.99 10.63 -12.25
CA ASP A 5 -10.16 10.84 -13.43
C ASP A 5 -8.67 10.72 -13.13
N HIS A 6 -8.28 10.96 -11.87
CA HIS A 6 -6.89 10.95 -11.44
C HIS A 6 -6.75 10.23 -10.10
N SER A 7 -5.86 9.25 -10.06
CA SER A 7 -5.49 8.56 -8.83
C SER A 7 -3.99 8.26 -8.82
N ASP A 8 -3.37 8.37 -7.65
CA ASP A 8 -2.11 7.68 -7.40
C ASP A 8 -2.38 6.19 -7.10
N CYS A 9 -1.32 5.42 -6.89
CA CYS A 9 -1.44 3.99 -6.65
C CYS A 9 -2.24 3.64 -5.40
N THR A 10 -2.10 4.40 -4.32
CA THR A 10 -2.83 4.16 -3.06
C THR A 10 -4.30 4.55 -3.21
N VAL A 11 -4.57 5.72 -3.79
CA VAL A 11 -5.94 6.19 -4.05
C VAL A 11 -6.68 5.22 -4.95
N PHE A 12 -6.02 4.65 -5.96
CA PHE A 12 -6.61 3.64 -6.85
C PHE A 12 -7.11 2.42 -6.05
N VAL A 13 -6.28 1.86 -5.19
CA VAL A 13 -6.65 0.69 -4.37
C VAL A 13 -7.73 1.05 -3.36
N GLU A 14 -7.62 2.19 -2.67
CA GLU A 14 -8.65 2.67 -1.73
C GLU A 14 -10.02 2.82 -2.40
N HIS A 15 -10.06 3.37 -3.63
CA HIS A 15 -11.30 3.49 -4.40
C HIS A 15 -11.85 2.13 -4.80
N THR A 16 -11.00 1.23 -5.27
CA THR A 16 -11.43 -0.11 -5.70
C THR A 16 -12.05 -0.88 -4.54
N TYR A 17 -11.40 -0.92 -3.39
CA TYR A 17 -11.95 -1.58 -2.20
C TYR A 17 -13.23 -0.90 -1.70
N ALA A 18 -13.25 0.44 -1.64
CA ALA A 18 -14.43 1.15 -1.21
C ALA A 18 -15.62 0.89 -2.12
N MET A 19 -15.42 0.85 -3.45
CA MET A 19 -16.47 0.50 -4.41
C MET A 19 -16.95 -0.95 -4.24
N ALA A 20 -16.02 -1.90 -4.08
CA ALA A 20 -16.38 -3.31 -3.95
C ALA A 20 -17.16 -3.63 -2.67
N LEU A 21 -16.97 -2.83 -1.61
CA LEU A 21 -17.63 -3.00 -0.32
C LEU A 21 -18.88 -2.14 -0.13
N SER A 22 -19.34 -1.42 -1.18
CA SER A 22 -20.45 -0.48 -1.09
C SER A 22 -21.53 -0.79 -2.11
N GLN A 23 -22.80 -0.55 -1.74
CA GLN A 23 -23.95 -0.73 -2.62
C GLN A 23 -24.55 0.60 -3.10
N SER A 24 -24.01 1.72 -2.60
CA SER A 24 -24.47 3.08 -2.95
C SER A 24 -23.30 4.07 -2.91
N TRP A 25 -23.51 5.26 -3.50
CA TRP A 25 -22.51 6.35 -3.42
C TRP A 25 -22.29 6.84 -2.00
N ASP A 26 -23.30 6.88 -1.16
CA ASP A 26 -23.16 7.28 0.24
C ASP A 26 -22.31 6.27 1.00
N GLU A 27 -22.56 4.98 0.81
CA GLU A 27 -21.74 3.91 1.40
C GLU A 27 -20.30 3.94 0.88
N PHE A 28 -20.11 4.22 -0.42
CA PHE A 28 -18.77 4.35 -0.99
C PHE A 28 -17.95 5.45 -0.27
N PHE A 29 -18.52 6.62 -0.05
CA PHE A 29 -17.81 7.70 0.66
C PHE A 29 -17.51 7.34 2.11
N TRP A 30 -18.43 6.67 2.81
CA TRP A 30 -18.22 6.15 4.14
C TRP A 30 -17.11 5.11 4.18
N MET A 31 -17.13 4.16 3.27
CA MET A 31 -16.13 3.12 3.17
C MET A 31 -14.75 3.70 2.81
N LEU A 32 -14.69 4.60 1.84
CA LEU A 32 -13.46 5.30 1.47
C LEU A 32 -12.88 6.08 2.65
N GLN A 33 -13.71 6.75 3.43
CA GLN A 33 -13.29 7.45 4.64
C GLN A 33 -12.73 6.46 5.68
N ARG A 34 -13.39 5.32 5.88
CA ARG A 34 -12.96 4.29 6.84
C ARG A 34 -11.62 3.67 6.47
N ILE A 35 -11.40 3.39 5.19
CA ILE A 35 -10.15 2.82 4.67
C ILE A 35 -9.00 3.84 4.75
N ARG A 36 -9.28 5.08 4.39
CA ARG A 36 -8.28 6.15 4.21
C ARG A 36 -7.77 6.75 5.51
N TYR A 37 -8.61 6.81 6.52
CA TYR A 37 -8.32 7.48 7.78
C TYR A 37 -8.43 6.52 8.96
N ARG A 38 -7.49 6.59 9.89
CA ARG A 38 -7.55 5.82 11.13
C ARG A 38 -8.87 6.12 11.86
N ASP A 39 -9.60 5.04 12.18
CA ASP A 39 -10.93 5.08 12.81
C ASP A 39 -11.98 5.90 12.04
N GLY A 40 -11.74 6.17 10.75
CA GLY A 40 -12.61 6.99 9.91
C GLY A 40 -12.64 8.49 10.28
N ILE A 41 -11.72 8.96 11.10
CA ILE A 41 -11.65 10.37 11.50
C ILE A 41 -10.89 11.17 10.42
N ILE A 42 -11.59 12.14 9.80
CA ILE A 42 -10.97 12.97 8.75
C ILE A 42 -10.01 13.97 9.39
N GLY A 43 -8.72 13.87 9.07
CA GLY A 43 -7.70 14.78 9.55
C GLY A 43 -6.33 14.46 8.99
N VAL A 44 -5.41 15.43 9.06
CA VAL A 44 -4.04 15.23 8.60
C VAL A 44 -3.32 14.18 9.47
N ALA A 45 -3.49 14.25 10.78
CA ALA A 45 -2.83 13.33 11.71
C ALA A 45 -3.43 11.90 11.70
N THR A 46 -4.64 11.74 11.18
CA THR A 46 -5.35 10.46 11.10
C THR A 46 -5.32 9.84 9.70
N ARG A 47 -4.85 10.57 8.69
CA ARG A 47 -4.58 10.02 7.36
C ARG A 47 -3.53 8.91 7.47
N ASN A 48 -3.77 7.78 6.81
CA ASN A 48 -2.81 6.69 6.70
C ASN A 48 -1.71 7.08 5.70
N HIS A 49 -0.63 7.73 6.19
CA HIS A 49 0.45 8.28 5.36
C HIS A 49 1.48 7.23 4.96
N TYR A 50 1.72 6.26 5.83
CA TYR A 50 2.70 5.19 5.62
C TYR A 50 1.99 3.88 5.38
N THR A 51 2.30 3.22 4.27
CA THR A 51 1.63 1.97 3.89
C THR A 51 1.80 0.90 4.97
N GLU A 52 3.03 0.63 5.40
CA GLU A 52 3.34 -0.48 6.31
C GLU A 52 2.81 -0.24 7.74
N LEU A 53 2.95 0.97 8.26
CA LEU A 53 2.73 1.27 9.68
C LEU A 53 1.44 2.04 9.96
N ASP A 54 0.78 2.55 8.91
CA ASP A 54 -0.52 3.20 9.04
C ASP A 54 -1.60 2.42 8.30
N TRP A 55 -1.50 2.34 6.96
CA TRP A 55 -2.58 1.79 6.13
C TRP A 55 -2.81 0.30 6.38
N ASN A 56 -1.76 -0.51 6.34
CA ASN A 56 -1.86 -1.96 6.55
C ASN A 56 -2.38 -2.28 7.97
N VAL A 57 -1.94 -1.52 8.97
CA VAL A 57 -2.36 -1.69 10.37
C VAL A 57 -3.81 -1.24 10.59
N ALA A 58 -4.17 -0.03 10.15
CA ALA A 58 -5.51 0.52 10.32
C ALA A 58 -6.59 -0.27 9.56
N ASN A 59 -6.19 -1.01 8.52
CA ASN A 59 -7.07 -1.84 7.69
C ASN A 59 -6.92 -3.34 7.94
N GLY A 60 -6.40 -3.76 9.10
CA GLY A 60 -6.33 -5.18 9.50
C GLY A 60 -7.71 -5.89 9.58
N TRP A 61 -8.80 -5.13 9.65
CA TRP A 61 -10.17 -5.63 9.53
C TRP A 61 -10.52 -6.06 8.09
N LEU A 62 -9.83 -5.52 7.10
CA LEU A 62 -10.04 -5.74 5.66
C LEU A 62 -9.03 -6.74 5.09
N VAL A 63 -7.75 -6.62 5.48
CA VAL A 63 -6.65 -7.39 4.90
C VAL A 63 -5.72 -7.95 5.98
N THR A 64 -5.14 -9.12 5.72
CA THR A 64 -4.12 -9.76 6.56
C THR A 64 -2.82 -9.92 5.80
N ASP A 65 -1.69 -9.51 6.39
CA ASP A 65 -0.36 -9.68 5.79
C ASP A 65 0.04 -11.16 5.77
N VAL A 66 0.13 -11.73 4.58
CA VAL A 66 0.54 -13.13 4.33
C VAL A 66 1.96 -13.23 3.78
N SER A 67 2.72 -12.12 3.80
CA SER A 67 4.06 -12.07 3.20
C SER A 67 5.05 -13.03 3.85
N ALA A 68 4.98 -13.19 5.19
CA ALA A 68 5.86 -14.11 5.91
C ALA A 68 5.59 -15.57 5.53
N ASP A 69 4.31 -15.95 5.43
CA ASP A 69 3.91 -17.30 5.08
C ASP A 69 4.33 -17.65 3.64
N LEU A 70 4.12 -16.72 2.72
CA LEU A 70 4.51 -16.88 1.31
C LEU A 70 6.03 -16.91 1.12
N ALA A 71 6.78 -16.10 1.87
CA ALA A 71 8.24 -16.05 1.78
C ALA A 71 8.92 -17.27 2.43
N GLY A 72 8.22 -17.94 3.34
CA GLY A 72 8.74 -19.06 4.12
C GLY A 72 9.68 -18.65 5.26
N PRO A 73 10.20 -19.62 6.04
CA PRO A 73 10.94 -19.37 7.27
C PRO A 73 12.23 -18.57 7.09
N ASP A 74 12.87 -18.70 5.94
CA ASP A 74 14.11 -17.99 5.56
C ASP A 74 13.83 -16.74 4.72
N GLY A 75 12.58 -16.29 4.67
CA GLY A 75 12.14 -15.14 3.90
C GLY A 75 12.83 -13.85 4.35
N PRO A 76 13.12 -12.93 3.41
CA PRO A 76 13.77 -11.67 3.73
C PRO A 76 12.84 -10.73 4.50
N SER A 77 13.46 -9.80 5.23
CA SER A 77 12.76 -8.72 5.92
C SER A 77 13.61 -7.46 5.94
N TYR A 78 12.95 -6.31 6.17
CA TYR A 78 13.63 -5.04 6.43
C TYR A 78 13.09 -4.39 7.70
N THR A 79 13.86 -3.47 8.25
CA THR A 79 13.43 -2.65 9.38
C THR A 79 13.04 -1.28 8.87
N MET A 80 11.86 -0.83 9.23
CA MET A 80 11.35 0.51 8.93
C MET A 80 11.19 1.30 10.22
N THR A 81 11.67 2.54 10.22
CA THR A 81 11.48 3.48 11.33
C THR A 81 10.75 4.71 10.81
N VAL A 82 9.67 5.09 11.48
CA VAL A 82 8.84 6.24 11.12
C VAL A 82 8.73 7.21 12.29
N ASP A 83 9.11 8.45 12.04
CA ASP A 83 8.86 9.61 12.90
C ASP A 83 7.67 10.41 12.32
N ARG A 84 6.47 10.06 12.77
CA ARG A 84 5.25 10.74 12.30
C ARG A 84 5.18 12.18 12.77
N ALA A 85 5.69 12.48 13.96
CA ALA A 85 5.69 13.83 14.50
C ALA A 85 6.54 14.76 13.61
N ALA A 86 7.77 14.34 13.29
CA ALA A 86 8.63 15.10 12.38
C ALA A 86 8.04 15.22 10.96
N PHE A 87 7.43 14.16 10.43
CA PHE A 87 6.76 14.18 9.13
C PHE A 87 5.58 15.18 9.10
N LEU A 88 4.68 15.12 10.08
CA LEU A 88 3.50 15.99 10.16
C LEU A 88 3.92 17.45 10.32
N LYS A 89 4.90 17.72 11.16
CA LYS A 89 5.46 19.07 11.37
C LYS A 89 6.07 19.62 10.08
N THR A 90 6.91 18.83 9.39
CA THR A 90 7.63 19.29 8.21
C THR A 90 6.71 19.46 7.00
N ARG A 91 5.80 18.51 6.78
CA ARG A 91 4.98 18.45 5.57
C ARG A 91 3.67 19.25 5.67
N PHE A 92 3.09 19.30 6.86
CA PHE A 92 1.75 19.85 7.08
C PHE A 92 1.70 20.95 8.12
N HIS A 93 2.84 21.31 8.74
CA HIS A 93 2.92 22.31 9.81
C HIS A 93 1.98 21.98 11.00
N THR A 94 1.82 20.66 11.25
CA THR A 94 0.94 20.14 12.31
C THR A 94 1.80 19.52 13.39
N GLU A 95 1.64 20.00 14.62
CA GLU A 95 2.29 19.38 15.78
C GLU A 95 1.49 18.15 16.21
N ALA A 96 2.21 17.07 16.53
CA ALA A 96 1.63 15.84 17.03
C ALA A 96 2.61 15.20 18.02
N ASP A 97 2.07 14.71 19.13
CA ASP A 97 2.83 13.93 20.12
C ASP A 97 2.63 12.44 19.83
N VAL A 98 3.43 11.94 18.90
CA VAL A 98 3.40 10.53 18.48
C VAL A 98 4.81 9.98 18.56
N PRO A 99 5.03 8.87 19.27
CA PRO A 99 6.36 8.27 19.39
C PRO A 99 6.89 7.79 18.04
N VAL A 100 8.22 7.77 17.92
CA VAL A 100 8.90 7.11 16.80
C VAL A 100 8.62 5.62 16.88
N GLU A 101 8.21 5.06 15.76
CA GLU A 101 7.87 3.65 15.65
C GLU A 101 8.88 2.93 14.76
N THR A 102 9.34 1.75 15.22
CA THR A 102 10.22 0.86 14.45
C THR A 102 9.58 -0.51 14.36
N SER A 103 9.51 -1.05 13.15
CA SER A 103 8.93 -2.37 12.89
C SER A 103 9.74 -3.16 11.88
N ARG A 104 9.79 -4.48 12.07
CA ARG A 104 10.36 -5.43 11.11
C ARG A 104 9.27 -5.89 10.16
N GLN A 105 9.55 -5.75 8.86
CA GLN A 105 8.60 -6.01 7.77
C GLN A 105 9.08 -7.19 6.92
N PRO A 106 8.40 -8.35 6.94
CA PRO A 106 8.69 -9.45 6.02
C PRO A 106 8.22 -9.10 4.61
N TYR A 107 8.89 -9.67 3.60
CA TYR A 107 8.48 -9.55 2.20
C TYR A 107 8.90 -10.77 1.38
N VAL A 108 8.24 -11.01 0.26
CA VAL A 108 8.61 -12.01 -0.75
C VAL A 108 9.64 -11.40 -1.68
N ALA A 109 10.81 -12.03 -1.82
CA ALA A 109 11.85 -11.55 -2.73
C ALA A 109 11.35 -11.53 -4.19
N LYS A 110 11.77 -10.54 -4.99
CA LYS A 110 11.36 -10.42 -6.40
C LYS A 110 11.61 -11.69 -7.22
N ALA A 111 12.69 -12.42 -6.92
CA ALA A 111 13.03 -13.67 -7.60
C ALA A 111 12.01 -14.80 -7.36
N GLN A 112 11.24 -14.75 -6.28
CA GLN A 112 10.22 -15.73 -5.92
C GLN A 112 8.81 -15.31 -6.36
N ALA A 113 8.56 -14.01 -6.52
CA ALA A 113 7.22 -13.47 -6.67
C ALA A 113 6.46 -14.04 -7.88
N ALA A 114 7.11 -14.20 -9.03
CA ALA A 114 6.47 -14.76 -10.22
C ALA A 114 6.09 -16.24 -10.03
N ALA A 115 6.92 -17.04 -9.36
CA ALA A 115 6.62 -18.44 -9.08
C ALA A 115 5.51 -18.63 -8.04
N LEU A 116 5.33 -17.66 -7.15
CA LEU A 116 4.30 -17.67 -6.11
C LEU A 116 2.96 -17.07 -6.57
N ALA A 117 2.90 -16.49 -7.78
CA ALA A 117 1.71 -15.84 -8.30
C ALA A 117 0.44 -16.72 -8.22
N GLY A 118 0.55 -18.02 -8.51
CA GLY A 118 -0.55 -18.98 -8.41
C GLY A 118 -1.11 -19.20 -6.99
N GLN A 119 -0.41 -18.75 -5.92
CA GLN A 119 -0.87 -18.81 -4.54
C GLN A 119 -1.60 -17.54 -4.10
N LEU A 120 -1.54 -16.49 -4.92
CA LEU A 120 -2.23 -15.24 -4.68
C LEU A 120 -3.72 -15.37 -5.03
N ARG A 121 -4.55 -14.57 -4.37
CA ARG A 121 -5.99 -14.51 -4.63
C ARG A 121 -6.34 -13.19 -5.31
N GLU A 122 -7.36 -13.21 -6.12
CA GLU A 122 -7.94 -11.99 -6.67
C GLU A 122 -8.38 -11.06 -5.54
N GLY A 123 -8.03 -9.78 -5.67
CA GLY A 123 -8.25 -8.78 -4.62
C GLY A 123 -7.13 -8.72 -3.57
N ASP A 124 -6.12 -9.60 -3.55
CA ASP A 124 -4.97 -9.43 -2.64
C ASP A 124 -4.30 -8.07 -2.89
N TYR A 125 -4.00 -7.33 -1.82
CA TYR A 125 -3.29 -6.05 -1.88
C TYR A 125 -1.80 -6.28 -2.03
N VAL A 126 -1.20 -5.63 -3.00
CA VAL A 126 0.22 -5.75 -3.33
C VAL A 126 0.96 -4.50 -2.92
N ASN A 127 1.96 -4.64 -2.07
CA ASN A 127 2.88 -3.56 -1.71
C ASN A 127 4.26 -3.84 -2.32
N VAL A 128 4.75 -2.95 -3.15
CA VAL A 128 6.05 -3.05 -3.84
C VAL A 128 7.14 -2.51 -2.92
N VAL A 129 8.04 -3.38 -2.48
CA VAL A 129 9.14 -3.05 -1.56
C VAL A 129 10.38 -2.67 -2.36
N SER A 130 10.89 -1.47 -2.12
CA SER A 130 12.11 -0.98 -2.77
C SER A 130 13.09 -0.39 -1.77
N ARG A 131 14.38 -0.46 -2.12
CA ARG A 131 15.44 0.31 -1.48
C ARG A 131 15.59 1.63 -2.21
N LEU A 132 15.49 2.72 -1.47
CA LEU A 132 15.70 4.09 -1.97
C LEU A 132 17.18 4.42 -2.11
N SER A 133 17.49 5.50 -2.82
CA SER A 133 18.88 5.98 -3.00
C SER A 133 19.57 6.43 -1.70
N ASP A 134 18.82 6.76 -0.66
CA ASP A 134 19.34 7.08 0.68
C ASP A 134 19.57 5.82 1.55
N GLY A 135 19.34 4.62 0.98
CA GLY A 135 19.53 3.33 1.64
C GLY A 135 18.30 2.84 2.43
N LYS A 136 17.27 3.67 2.62
CA LYS A 136 16.04 3.24 3.29
C LYS A 136 15.27 2.24 2.45
N THR A 137 14.63 1.30 3.11
CA THR A 137 13.74 0.33 2.47
C THR A 137 12.31 0.60 2.94
N MET A 138 11.39 0.67 1.99
CA MET A 138 9.97 0.91 2.26
C MET A 138 9.09 0.49 1.07
N VAL A 139 7.79 0.48 1.27
CA VAL A 139 6.82 0.38 0.18
C VAL A 139 6.83 1.67 -0.64
N THR A 140 7.06 1.52 -1.94
CA THR A 140 7.16 2.66 -2.88
C THR A 140 6.02 2.69 -3.91
N HIS A 141 5.25 1.62 -4.00
CA HIS A 141 4.14 1.49 -4.92
C HIS A 141 3.17 0.40 -4.45
N VAL A 142 1.91 0.50 -4.88
CA VAL A 142 0.87 -0.46 -4.48
C VAL A 142 -0.08 -0.76 -5.64
N GLY A 143 -0.83 -1.86 -5.52
CA GLY A 143 -1.88 -2.26 -6.43
C GLY A 143 -2.60 -3.51 -5.94
N LEU A 144 -3.25 -4.21 -6.86
CA LEU A 144 -4.10 -5.36 -6.57
C LEU A 144 -3.68 -6.57 -7.41
N VAL A 145 -3.98 -7.75 -6.92
CA VAL A 145 -3.95 -8.99 -7.72
C VAL A 145 -5.28 -9.11 -8.45
N VAL A 146 -5.23 -9.39 -9.76
CA VAL A 146 -6.40 -9.71 -10.56
C VAL A 146 -6.17 -11.00 -11.35
N LEU A 147 -7.24 -11.64 -11.80
CA LEU A 147 -7.17 -12.74 -12.74
C LEU A 147 -7.05 -12.17 -14.16
N GLY A 148 -5.92 -12.42 -14.80
CA GLY A 148 -5.70 -11.98 -16.18
C GLY A 148 -6.50 -12.81 -17.19
N PRO A 149 -6.57 -12.35 -18.45
CA PRO A 149 -7.27 -13.05 -19.52
C PRO A 149 -6.66 -14.40 -19.89
N ASP A 150 -5.40 -14.63 -19.50
CA ASP A 150 -4.67 -15.89 -19.66
C ASP A 150 -4.92 -16.89 -18.51
N GLY A 151 -5.72 -16.50 -17.51
CA GLY A 151 -5.99 -17.30 -16.31
C GLY A 151 -4.91 -17.20 -15.23
N GLU A 152 -3.88 -16.40 -15.45
CA GLU A 152 -2.79 -16.18 -14.49
C GLU A 152 -3.10 -15.00 -13.54
N ARG A 153 -2.37 -14.91 -12.45
CA ARG A 153 -2.47 -13.78 -11.51
C ARG A 153 -1.62 -12.61 -11.98
N HIS A 154 -2.28 -11.49 -12.27
CA HIS A 154 -1.68 -10.26 -12.72
C HIS A 154 -1.63 -9.20 -11.63
N PHE A 155 -0.76 -8.23 -11.80
CA PHE A 155 -0.65 -7.04 -10.97
C PHE A 155 -1.35 -5.86 -11.65
N LEU A 156 -2.45 -5.41 -11.06
CA LEU A 156 -3.22 -4.24 -11.50
C LEU A 156 -2.86 -3.04 -10.64
N HIS A 157 -2.37 -1.96 -11.24
CA HIS A 157 -1.91 -0.79 -10.49
C HIS A 157 -2.04 0.51 -11.28
N SER A 158 -2.22 1.63 -10.56
CA SER A 158 -2.19 2.97 -11.15
C SER A 158 -0.75 3.48 -11.25
N SER A 159 -0.29 3.73 -12.46
CA SER A 159 1.05 4.21 -12.78
C SER A 159 0.99 5.09 -14.01
N GLU A 160 1.71 6.22 -14.02
CA GLU A 160 1.71 7.10 -15.19
C GLU A 160 2.05 6.35 -16.49
N PRO A 161 1.33 6.65 -17.57
CA PRO A 161 0.22 7.61 -17.71
C PRO A 161 -1.16 7.01 -17.44
N ALA A 162 -1.28 5.71 -17.08
CA ALA A 162 -2.56 5.02 -16.95
C ALA A 162 -2.49 3.85 -15.96
N VAL A 163 -3.66 3.34 -15.57
CA VAL A 163 -3.79 2.04 -14.90
C VAL A 163 -3.24 0.96 -15.82
N ARG A 164 -2.45 0.04 -15.25
CA ARG A 164 -1.80 -1.07 -15.95
C ARG A 164 -2.18 -2.39 -15.30
N GLU A 165 -2.36 -3.37 -16.15
CA GLU A 165 -2.42 -4.77 -15.79
C GLU A 165 -1.24 -5.48 -16.46
N GLU A 166 -0.42 -6.15 -15.67
CA GLU A 166 0.75 -6.87 -16.15
C GLU A 166 1.08 -8.06 -15.24
N THR A 167 1.80 -9.06 -15.75
CA THR A 167 2.31 -10.14 -14.91
C THR A 167 3.37 -9.62 -13.93
N PHE A 168 3.56 -10.31 -12.80
CA PHE A 168 4.66 -9.98 -11.86
C PHE A 168 6.03 -10.05 -12.54
N ALA A 169 6.24 -11.01 -13.46
CA ALA A 169 7.47 -11.12 -14.24
C ALA A 169 7.71 -9.87 -15.11
N SER A 170 6.68 -9.38 -15.80
CA SER A 170 6.77 -8.17 -16.64
C SER A 170 7.05 -6.93 -15.80
N PHE A 171 6.39 -6.78 -14.65
CA PHE A 171 6.64 -5.67 -13.72
C PHE A 171 8.09 -5.68 -13.23
N ILE A 172 8.62 -6.85 -12.82
CA ILE A 172 9.99 -7.01 -12.33
C ILE A 172 10.98 -6.64 -13.44
N ALA A 173 10.82 -7.20 -14.64
CA ALA A 173 11.71 -6.93 -15.77
C ALA A 173 11.75 -5.43 -16.14
N ARG A 174 10.58 -4.75 -16.09
CA ARG A 174 10.47 -3.31 -16.35
C ARG A 174 11.14 -2.49 -15.24
N ALA A 175 11.02 -2.90 -13.99
CA ALA A 175 11.67 -2.23 -12.86
C ALA A 175 13.19 -2.36 -12.95
N GLU A 176 13.71 -3.52 -13.27
CA GLU A 176 15.15 -3.78 -13.45
C GLU A 176 15.73 -3.02 -14.66
N ALA A 177 15.00 -2.98 -15.78
CA ALA A 177 15.40 -2.18 -16.93
C ALA A 177 15.44 -0.66 -16.62
N ARG A 178 14.52 -0.17 -15.78
CA ARG A 178 14.55 1.22 -15.30
C ARG A 178 15.75 1.47 -14.40
N GLU A 179 16.04 0.56 -13.48
CA GLU A 179 17.22 0.65 -12.60
C GLU A 179 18.50 0.71 -13.41
N THR A 180 18.67 -0.18 -14.37
CA THR A 180 19.83 -0.21 -15.28
C THR A 180 20.00 1.11 -16.04
N ARG A 181 18.91 1.66 -16.61
CA ARG A 181 18.94 2.96 -17.31
C ARG A 181 19.33 4.09 -16.37
N ASN A 182 18.83 4.10 -15.13
CA ASN A 182 19.19 5.12 -14.15
C ASN A 182 20.68 5.06 -13.80
N LEU A 183 21.22 3.86 -13.55
CA LEU A 183 22.64 3.67 -13.28
C LEU A 183 23.52 4.15 -14.44
N GLN A 184 23.17 3.79 -15.69
CA GLN A 184 23.89 4.22 -16.89
C GLN A 184 23.84 5.75 -17.08
N ALA A 185 22.76 6.38 -16.66
CA ALA A 185 22.58 7.83 -16.74
C ALA A 185 23.18 8.59 -15.53
N GLY A 186 23.81 7.91 -14.58
CA GLY A 186 24.31 8.50 -13.33
C GLY A 186 23.21 9.07 -12.43
N LYS A 187 21.96 8.59 -12.58
CA LYS A 187 20.81 9.05 -11.82
C LYS A 187 20.57 8.13 -10.60
N ASN A 188 20.26 8.75 -9.49
CA ASN A 188 19.77 8.03 -8.33
C ASN A 188 18.36 7.48 -8.61
N GLY A 189 18.13 6.23 -8.21
CA GLY A 189 16.84 5.56 -8.38
C GLY A 189 16.60 4.59 -7.21
N SER A 190 15.40 4.04 -7.17
CA SER A 190 15.09 2.95 -6.24
C SER A 190 15.36 1.59 -6.89
N THR A 191 15.79 0.63 -6.06
CA THR A 191 15.98 -0.79 -6.45
C THR A 191 14.81 -1.60 -5.95
N LEU A 192 14.15 -2.35 -6.83
CA LEU A 192 13.10 -3.30 -6.46
C LEU A 192 13.69 -4.47 -5.68
N LEU A 193 13.20 -4.70 -4.47
CA LEU A 193 13.58 -5.84 -3.62
C LEU A 193 12.57 -6.98 -3.69
N GLY A 194 11.28 -6.66 -3.73
CA GLY A 194 10.21 -7.66 -3.74
C GLY A 194 8.84 -7.06 -3.42
N PHE A 195 7.98 -7.89 -2.81
CA PHE A 195 6.58 -7.55 -2.58
C PHE A 195 6.12 -7.99 -1.20
N LYS A 196 5.20 -7.23 -0.62
CA LYS A 196 4.33 -7.71 0.46
C LYS A 196 2.97 -8.01 -0.15
N PHE A 197 2.33 -9.04 0.34
CA PHE A 197 0.99 -9.43 -0.07
C PHE A 197 0.07 -9.44 1.15
N LEU A 198 -1.02 -8.71 1.06
CA LEU A 198 -2.04 -8.68 2.09
C LEU A 198 -3.33 -9.25 1.51
N ARG A 199 -3.80 -10.34 2.09
CA ARG A 199 -4.98 -11.06 1.64
C ARG A 199 -6.25 -10.43 2.18
N LEU A 200 -7.27 -10.29 1.32
CA LEU A 200 -8.61 -9.94 1.80
C LEU A 200 -9.07 -10.99 2.81
N ASN A 201 -9.59 -10.53 3.93
CA ASN A 201 -10.17 -11.40 4.95
C ASN A 201 -11.43 -12.08 4.41
N ASP A 202 -11.61 -13.36 4.71
CA ASP A 202 -12.80 -14.10 4.25
C ASP A 202 -14.08 -13.54 4.90
N ASP A 203 -13.99 -13.07 6.17
CA ASP A 203 -15.07 -12.42 6.92
C ASP A 203 -14.71 -10.95 7.18
N ILE A 204 -15.18 -10.05 6.31
CA ILE A 204 -14.95 -8.62 6.45
C ILE A 204 -16.03 -8.01 7.35
N VAL A 205 -15.65 -7.65 8.58
CA VAL A 205 -16.50 -6.91 9.51
C VAL A 205 -16.00 -5.46 9.60
N VAL A 206 -16.73 -4.54 8.98
CA VAL A 206 -16.37 -3.11 8.97
C VAL A 206 -16.49 -2.53 10.38
N PRO A 207 -15.41 -2.07 11.01
CA PRO A 207 -15.49 -1.43 12.32
C PRO A 207 -16.28 -0.12 12.25
N PRO A 208 -17.02 0.25 13.31
CA PRO A 208 -17.70 1.54 13.35
C PRO A 208 -16.68 2.67 13.26
N MET A 209 -17.08 3.78 12.63
CA MET A 209 -16.27 4.99 12.63
C MET A 209 -16.41 5.72 13.98
N ALA A 210 -15.29 6.29 14.44
CA ALA A 210 -15.32 7.17 15.58
C ALA A 210 -16.07 8.48 15.25
N PRO A 211 -16.70 9.13 16.24
CA PRO A 211 -17.32 10.43 16.04
C PRO A 211 -16.32 11.45 15.50
N GLN A 212 -16.73 12.22 14.51
CA GLN A 212 -15.88 13.29 13.98
C GLN A 212 -15.62 14.36 15.05
N PRO A 213 -14.40 14.87 15.19
CA PRO A 213 -14.12 15.97 16.10
C PRO A 213 -14.95 17.20 15.70
N ARG A 214 -15.48 17.92 16.70
CA ARG A 214 -16.21 19.15 16.43
C ARG A 214 -15.25 20.22 15.88
N PRO A 215 -15.67 21.04 14.91
CA PRO A 215 -14.87 22.15 14.43
C PRO A 215 -14.43 23.03 15.62
N GLY A 216 -13.12 23.30 15.74
CA GLY A 216 -12.57 24.17 16.80
C GLY A 216 -12.08 23.46 18.06
N HIS A 217 -12.18 22.14 18.18
CA HIS A 217 -11.49 21.38 19.24
C HIS A 217 -10.28 20.64 18.64
N PRO A 218 -9.04 20.98 19.00
CA PRO A 218 -7.87 20.18 18.67
C PRO A 218 -7.98 18.80 19.34
N MET A 219 -7.58 17.76 18.62
CA MET A 219 -7.36 16.43 19.20
C MET A 219 -6.06 16.41 19.96
#